data_c32181e590e3c03cf9f306748f970138
#
_entry.id   c32181e590e3c03cf9f306748f970138
#
_cell.length_a   1.000
_cell.length_b   1.000
_cell.length_c   1.000
_cell.angle_alpha   90.00
_cell.angle_beta   90.00
_cell.angle_gamma   90.00
#
_symmetry.space_group_name_H-M   'P 1'
#
loop_
_entity.id
_entity.type
_entity.pdbx_description
1 polymer ?
#
loop_
_entity_poly.entity_id
_entity_poly.type
_entity_poly.pdbx_seq_one_letter_code
_entity_poly.pdbx_strand_id
1 'polypeptide(L)'
;MALAKLYLVTGDQKYLDQAKFFLDQRGYTSRTDEYSQAHKPVVQQDEAVGHAVRAAYMYAGMADVAALTGDTAYIHAIDRIWDNIVGKKYYITGGIGATAAGEAFGKNYELPNMSAYCETCAAIGNVYVNYRLFLLHGESKYYDVLERTLYNGLISGVSLDGGGFFYPNPLESMGQHQRQPWFG
;
A
#
# COMPACT_ATOMS: atom_id res chain seq x y z
N MET A 1 -11.09 -3.49 2.23
CA MET A 1 -10.79 -4.86 1.75
C MET A 1 -11.71 -5.92 2.36
N ALA A 2 -11.62 -6.25 3.67
CA ALA A 2 -12.42 -7.35 4.26
C ALA A 2 -13.94 -7.18 4.06
N LEU A 3 -14.49 -6.02 4.34
CA LEU A 3 -15.92 -5.74 4.15
C LEU A 3 -16.36 -5.84 2.68
N ALA A 4 -15.54 -5.37 1.75
CA ALA A 4 -15.80 -5.53 0.31
C ALA A 4 -15.85 -7.01 -0.09
N LYS A 5 -14.94 -7.84 0.45
CA LYS A 5 -14.99 -9.30 0.24
C LYS A 5 -16.21 -9.94 0.88
N LEU A 6 -16.62 -9.53 2.07
CA LEU A 6 -17.86 -10.01 2.70
C LEU A 6 -19.07 -9.69 1.84
N TYR A 7 -19.16 -8.49 1.28
CA TYR A 7 -20.20 -8.13 0.33
C TYR A 7 -20.23 -9.08 -0.87
N LEU A 8 -19.06 -9.31 -1.49
CA LEU A 8 -18.98 -10.21 -2.67
C LEU A 8 -19.41 -11.66 -2.38
N VAL A 9 -19.14 -12.14 -1.16
CA VAL A 9 -19.49 -13.52 -0.79
C VAL A 9 -20.93 -13.67 -0.33
N THR A 10 -21.46 -12.65 0.38
CA THR A 10 -22.80 -12.75 1.01
C THR A 10 -23.91 -12.07 0.21
N GLY A 11 -23.56 -11.13 -0.67
CA GLY A 11 -24.53 -10.25 -1.35
C GLY A 11 -25.19 -9.21 -0.43
N ASP A 12 -24.81 -9.15 0.85
CA ASP A 12 -25.43 -8.25 1.81
C ASP A 12 -24.84 -6.83 1.73
N GLN A 13 -25.68 -5.90 1.26
CA GLN A 13 -25.31 -4.52 0.98
C GLN A 13 -24.72 -3.78 2.18
N LYS A 14 -25.10 -4.15 3.41
CA LYS A 14 -24.55 -3.52 4.63
C LYS A 14 -23.03 -3.52 4.72
N TYR A 15 -22.39 -4.54 4.16
CA TYR A 15 -20.92 -4.64 4.20
C TYR A 15 -20.26 -3.63 3.24
N LEU A 16 -20.85 -3.41 2.06
CA LEU A 16 -20.34 -2.42 1.13
C LEU A 16 -20.60 -1.00 1.65
N ASP A 17 -21.81 -0.75 2.17
CA ASP A 17 -22.15 0.53 2.79
C ASP A 17 -21.22 0.88 3.95
N GLN A 18 -20.93 -0.10 4.81
CA GLN A 18 -20.01 0.09 5.93
C GLN A 18 -18.57 0.32 5.47
N ALA A 19 -18.12 -0.36 4.40
CA ALA A 19 -16.80 -0.14 3.82
C ALA A 19 -16.66 1.30 3.29
N LYS A 20 -17.66 1.75 2.53
CA LYS A 20 -17.71 3.10 2.00
C LYS A 20 -17.78 4.15 3.11
N PHE A 21 -18.63 3.93 4.12
CA PHE A 21 -18.76 4.82 5.26
C PHE A 21 -17.41 5.09 5.95
N PHE A 22 -16.64 4.05 6.24
CA PHE A 22 -15.33 4.23 6.89
C PHE A 22 -14.34 5.05 6.04
N LEU A 23 -14.39 4.90 4.73
CA LEU A 23 -13.56 5.69 3.82
C LEU A 23 -14.07 7.14 3.74
N ASP A 24 -15.37 7.34 3.60
CA ASP A 24 -15.99 8.68 3.49
C ASP A 24 -15.77 9.52 4.74
N GLN A 25 -15.72 8.88 5.93
CA GLN A 25 -15.48 9.59 7.20
C GLN A 25 -14.02 9.95 7.44
N ARG A 26 -13.08 9.34 6.72
CA ARG A 26 -11.66 9.63 6.90
C ARG A 26 -11.32 11.02 6.37
N GLY A 27 -10.62 11.80 7.20
CA GLY A 27 -10.29 13.20 6.91
C GLY A 27 -11.34 14.22 7.34
N TYR A 28 -12.48 13.75 7.87
CA TYR A 28 -13.53 14.62 8.44
C TYR A 28 -13.67 14.51 9.96
N THR A 29 -12.88 13.64 10.59
CA THR A 29 -12.86 13.47 12.05
C THR A 29 -11.89 14.44 12.71
N SER A 30 -11.85 14.46 14.04
CA SER A 30 -10.85 15.22 14.82
C SER A 30 -9.41 14.73 14.59
N ARG A 31 -9.23 13.54 14.04
CA ARG A 31 -7.94 12.97 13.67
C ARG A 31 -7.58 13.40 12.25
N THR A 32 -6.56 14.25 12.13
CA THR A 32 -6.11 14.86 10.87
C THR A 32 -4.63 14.60 10.59
N ASP A 33 -4.10 13.50 11.12
CA ASP A 33 -2.69 13.16 10.97
C ASP A 33 -2.39 12.43 9.64
N GLU A 34 -1.20 12.66 9.09
CA GLU A 34 -0.71 11.96 7.90
C GLU A 34 -0.41 10.49 8.19
N TYR A 35 0.04 10.17 9.42
CA TYR A 35 0.41 8.82 9.81
C TYR A 35 -0.69 7.79 9.56
N SER A 36 -1.94 8.18 9.78
CA SER A 36 -3.12 7.34 9.55
C SER A 36 -3.89 7.71 8.27
N GLN A 37 -3.30 8.47 7.36
CA GLN A 37 -3.93 8.95 6.11
C GLN A 37 -5.25 9.69 6.34
N ALA A 38 -5.33 10.45 7.44
CA ALA A 38 -6.52 11.22 7.83
C ALA A 38 -6.36 12.74 7.62
N HIS A 39 -5.28 13.17 6.98
CA HIS A 39 -4.95 14.59 6.74
C HIS A 39 -5.88 15.29 5.75
N LYS A 40 -6.51 14.53 4.86
CA LYS A 40 -7.50 14.99 3.88
C LYS A 40 -8.59 13.92 3.69
N PRO A 41 -9.82 14.31 3.28
CA PRO A 41 -10.80 13.35 2.77
C PRO A 41 -10.17 12.46 1.69
N VAL A 42 -10.50 11.18 1.68
CA VAL A 42 -9.80 10.20 0.81
C VAL A 42 -9.89 10.56 -0.68
N VAL A 43 -11.01 11.10 -1.12
CA VAL A 43 -11.20 11.53 -2.52
C VAL A 43 -10.39 12.79 -2.91
N GLN A 44 -9.83 13.50 -1.94
CA GLN A 44 -8.98 14.68 -2.14
C GLN A 44 -7.50 14.36 -1.98
N GLN A 45 -7.15 13.13 -1.60
CA GLN A 45 -5.76 12.74 -1.46
C GLN A 45 -5.08 12.62 -2.83
N ASP A 46 -3.85 13.10 -2.90
CA ASP A 46 -3.04 13.20 -4.11
C ASP A 46 -1.59 12.76 -3.89
N GLU A 47 -1.26 12.43 -2.64
CA GLU A 47 0.09 12.01 -2.23
C GLU A 47 0.00 10.86 -1.23
N ALA A 48 0.89 9.89 -1.35
CA ALA A 48 1.04 8.82 -0.38
C ALA A 48 1.85 9.33 0.81
N VAL A 49 1.26 9.31 2.00
CA VAL A 49 1.86 9.82 3.24
C VAL A 49 1.65 8.86 4.41
N GLY A 50 2.44 9.04 5.45
CA GLY A 50 2.31 8.32 6.71
C GLY A 50 2.71 6.85 6.60
N HIS A 51 2.17 6.04 7.48
CA HIS A 51 2.54 4.63 7.60
C HIS A 51 2.22 3.85 6.31
N ALA A 52 3.26 3.30 5.66
CA ALA A 52 3.16 2.75 4.31
C ALA A 52 2.21 1.55 4.21
N VAL A 53 2.21 0.65 5.21
CA VAL A 53 1.31 -0.52 5.24
C VAL A 53 -0.14 -0.09 5.34
N ARG A 54 -0.47 0.80 6.30
CA ARG A 54 -1.84 1.31 6.47
C ARG A 54 -2.33 2.00 5.21
N ALA A 55 -1.49 2.82 4.58
CA ALA A 55 -1.77 3.51 3.34
C ALA A 55 -2.08 2.50 2.22
N ALA A 56 -1.19 1.54 1.97
CA ALA A 56 -1.37 0.56 0.91
C ALA A 56 -2.66 -0.27 1.10
N TYR A 57 -2.94 -0.74 2.31
CA TYR A 57 -4.18 -1.47 2.59
C TYR A 57 -5.43 -0.60 2.44
N MET A 58 -5.35 0.69 2.80
CA MET A 58 -6.45 1.64 2.58
C MET A 58 -6.68 1.85 1.08
N TYR A 59 -5.62 2.09 0.30
CA TYR A 59 -5.72 2.30 -1.14
C TYR A 59 -6.28 1.06 -1.86
N ALA A 60 -5.87 -0.14 -1.44
CA ALA A 60 -6.47 -1.37 -1.94
C ALA A 60 -7.97 -1.46 -1.60
N GLY A 61 -8.37 -1.03 -0.40
CA GLY A 61 -9.78 -0.94 -0.01
C GLY A 61 -10.57 0.11 -0.79
N MET A 62 -9.94 1.26 -1.11
CA MET A 62 -10.54 2.29 -1.99
C MET A 62 -10.78 1.73 -3.40
N ALA A 63 -9.83 0.98 -3.95
CA ALA A 63 -9.99 0.33 -5.26
C ALA A 63 -11.14 -0.70 -5.25
N ASP A 64 -11.26 -1.52 -4.19
CA ASP A 64 -12.38 -2.45 -4.04
C ASP A 64 -13.73 -1.71 -4.02
N VAL A 65 -13.85 -0.61 -3.24
CA VAL A 65 -15.09 0.18 -3.17
C VAL A 65 -15.37 0.88 -4.49
N ALA A 66 -14.36 1.47 -5.13
CA ALA A 66 -14.50 2.10 -6.44
C ALA A 66 -15.05 1.12 -7.50
N ALA A 67 -14.49 -0.09 -7.57
CA ALA A 67 -14.92 -1.13 -8.50
C ALA A 67 -16.36 -1.58 -8.26
N LEU A 68 -16.78 -1.67 -6.98
CA LEU A 68 -18.11 -2.16 -6.61
C LEU A 68 -19.21 -1.07 -6.70
N THR A 69 -18.84 0.20 -6.60
CA THR A 69 -19.81 1.33 -6.60
C THR A 69 -19.80 2.11 -7.90
N GLY A 70 -18.74 2.02 -8.71
CA GLY A 70 -18.52 2.89 -9.87
C GLY A 70 -18.21 4.35 -9.51
N ASP A 71 -17.84 4.63 -8.24
CA ASP A 71 -17.57 5.99 -7.77
C ASP A 71 -16.25 6.54 -8.35
N THR A 72 -16.38 7.39 -9.36
CA THR A 72 -15.24 7.97 -10.09
C THR A 72 -14.35 8.87 -9.22
N ALA A 73 -14.88 9.45 -8.14
CA ALA A 73 -14.06 10.26 -7.23
C ALA A 73 -13.00 9.42 -6.53
N TYR A 74 -13.34 8.19 -6.15
CA TYR A 74 -12.37 7.22 -5.63
C TYR A 74 -11.36 6.80 -6.69
N ILE A 75 -11.81 6.52 -7.92
CA ILE A 75 -10.93 6.12 -9.02
C ILE A 75 -9.88 7.21 -9.26
N HIS A 76 -10.31 8.46 -9.44
CA HIS A 76 -9.39 9.58 -9.67
C HIS A 76 -8.41 9.82 -8.50
N ALA A 77 -8.86 9.62 -7.25
CA ALA A 77 -7.98 9.77 -6.09
C ALA A 77 -6.90 8.67 -6.08
N ILE A 78 -7.29 7.42 -6.34
CA ILE A 78 -6.35 6.30 -6.34
C ILE A 78 -5.34 6.43 -7.48
N ASP A 79 -5.76 6.88 -8.65
CA ASP A 79 -4.87 7.10 -9.81
C ASP A 79 -3.81 8.16 -9.47
N ARG A 80 -4.20 9.30 -8.90
CA ARG A 80 -3.24 10.33 -8.45
C ARG A 80 -2.26 9.82 -7.41
N ILE A 81 -2.76 9.04 -6.43
CA ILE A 81 -1.92 8.44 -5.39
C ILE A 81 -0.96 7.42 -5.99
N TRP A 82 -1.43 6.59 -6.92
CA TRP A 82 -0.58 5.62 -7.62
C TRP A 82 0.52 6.31 -8.42
N ASP A 83 0.19 7.36 -9.17
CA ASP A 83 1.17 8.16 -9.92
C ASP A 83 2.21 8.80 -8.98
N ASN A 84 1.79 9.25 -7.79
CA ASN A 84 2.70 9.76 -6.78
C ASN A 84 3.64 8.67 -6.25
N ILE A 85 3.10 7.49 -5.90
CA ILE A 85 3.91 6.37 -5.40
C ILE A 85 4.92 5.97 -6.46
N VAL A 86 4.47 5.58 -7.64
CA VAL A 86 5.32 4.98 -8.68
C VAL A 86 6.30 6.00 -9.26
N GLY A 87 5.87 7.25 -9.40
CA GLY A 87 6.71 8.30 -9.97
C GLY A 87 7.71 8.92 -9.00
N LYS A 88 7.48 8.83 -7.66
CA LYS A 88 8.25 9.64 -6.71
C LYS A 88 8.66 8.94 -5.41
N LYS A 89 8.04 7.80 -5.06
CA LYS A 89 8.23 7.14 -3.74
C LYS A 89 8.47 5.64 -3.84
N TYR A 90 8.69 5.14 -5.04
CA TYR A 90 8.87 3.74 -5.37
C TYR A 90 10.34 3.42 -5.58
N TYR A 91 10.84 2.44 -4.86
CA TYR A 91 12.22 1.98 -5.00
C TYR A 91 12.41 1.08 -6.21
N ILE A 92 13.62 1.01 -6.72
CA ILE A 92 13.95 0.17 -7.88
C ILE A 92 13.62 -1.32 -7.66
N THR A 93 13.66 -1.76 -6.41
CA THR A 93 13.28 -3.12 -5.99
C THR A 93 11.77 -3.33 -5.92
N GLY A 94 10.98 -2.28 -6.05
CA GLY A 94 9.54 -2.38 -5.83
C GLY A 94 9.09 -2.10 -4.39
N GLY A 95 10.03 -1.81 -3.50
CA GLY A 95 9.73 -1.43 -2.12
C GLY A 95 9.09 -0.05 -2.01
N ILE A 96 8.33 0.16 -0.94
CA ILE A 96 7.75 1.44 -0.53
C ILE A 96 7.95 1.65 0.97
N GLY A 97 7.97 2.92 1.40
CA GLY A 97 8.23 3.28 2.80
C GLY A 97 9.71 3.57 3.04
N ALA A 98 10.09 4.86 3.04
CA ALA A 98 11.49 5.30 3.07
C ALA A 98 12.10 5.31 4.46
N THR A 99 11.28 5.48 5.51
CA THR A 99 11.77 5.71 6.87
C THR A 99 11.25 4.71 7.89
N ALA A 100 12.12 4.27 8.80
CA ALA A 100 11.74 3.48 9.96
C ALA A 100 10.93 4.32 10.98
N ALA A 101 11.12 5.64 11.00
CA ALA A 101 10.34 6.53 11.85
C ALA A 101 8.87 6.54 11.38
N GLY A 102 8.00 5.90 12.17
CA GLY A 102 6.59 5.71 11.82
C GLY A 102 6.35 4.74 10.67
N GLU A 103 7.36 3.98 10.24
CA GLU A 103 7.26 3.00 9.14
C GLU A 103 6.63 3.62 7.88
N ALA A 104 7.09 4.83 7.54
CA ALA A 104 6.35 5.76 6.72
C ALA A 104 6.97 6.02 5.35
N PHE A 105 6.12 6.57 4.46
CA PHE A 105 6.61 7.24 3.26
C PHE A 105 7.46 8.45 3.64
N GLY A 106 8.54 8.67 2.91
CA GLY A 106 9.30 9.92 2.93
C GLY A 106 8.65 11.00 2.05
N LYS A 107 9.33 12.14 1.93
CA LYS A 107 8.96 13.16 0.95
C LYS A 107 9.13 12.64 -0.48
N ASN A 108 8.58 13.36 -1.45
CA ASN A 108 8.79 13.01 -2.86
C ASN A 108 10.29 12.96 -3.18
N TYR A 109 10.72 11.87 -3.82
CA TYR A 109 12.12 11.55 -4.17
C TYR A 109 13.06 11.33 -2.99
N GLU A 110 12.56 11.21 -1.78
CA GLU A 110 13.33 10.78 -0.61
C GLU A 110 13.40 9.26 -0.57
N LEU A 111 14.43 8.73 -1.22
CA LEU A 111 14.66 7.30 -1.42
C LEU A 111 16.08 6.89 -0.98
N PRO A 112 16.41 7.00 0.34
CA PRO A 112 17.72 6.61 0.82
C PRO A 112 17.94 5.10 0.65
N ASN A 113 19.19 4.68 0.37
CA ASN A 113 19.52 3.27 0.19
C ASN A 113 19.72 2.53 1.52
N MET A 114 20.62 3.05 2.35
CA MET A 114 21.03 2.41 3.62
C MET A 114 19.94 2.44 4.68
N SER A 115 19.21 3.56 4.79
CA SER A 115 18.18 3.76 5.81
C SER A 115 16.75 3.50 5.31
N ALA A 116 16.60 3.01 4.07
CA ALA A 116 15.30 2.60 3.55
C ALA A 116 14.66 1.56 4.46
N TYR A 117 13.41 1.80 4.87
CA TYR A 117 12.70 0.80 5.67
C TYR A 117 12.15 -0.31 4.77
N CYS A 118 11.43 0.04 3.72
CA CYS A 118 10.91 -0.90 2.73
C CYS A 118 10.37 -2.18 3.36
N GLU A 119 9.44 -2.03 4.29
CA GLU A 119 8.88 -3.13 5.06
C GLU A 119 8.23 -4.19 4.16
N THR A 120 8.45 -5.46 4.46
CA THR A 120 7.83 -6.58 3.74
C THR A 120 6.30 -6.47 3.72
N CYS A 121 5.66 -6.03 4.83
CA CYS A 121 4.21 -5.83 4.86
C CYS A 121 3.75 -4.72 3.91
N ALA A 122 4.58 -3.67 3.74
CA ALA A 122 4.28 -2.61 2.78
C ALA A 122 4.38 -3.11 1.34
N ALA A 123 5.35 -3.97 1.03
CA ALA A 123 5.45 -4.64 -0.26
C ALA A 123 4.22 -5.52 -0.54
N ILE A 124 3.75 -6.31 0.45
CA ILE A 124 2.50 -7.07 0.33
C ILE A 124 1.31 -6.15 0.04
N GLY A 125 1.19 -5.04 0.79
CA GLY A 125 0.14 -4.05 0.55
C GLY A 125 0.19 -3.46 -0.86
N ASN A 126 1.41 -3.16 -1.35
CA ASN A 126 1.61 -2.62 -2.70
C ASN A 126 1.22 -3.64 -3.79
N VAL A 127 1.51 -4.93 -3.61
CA VAL A 127 1.02 -5.99 -4.50
C VAL A 127 -0.52 -5.99 -4.54
N TYR A 128 -1.17 -5.86 -3.38
CA TYR A 128 -2.64 -5.81 -3.33
C TYR A 128 -3.24 -4.59 -4.02
N VAL A 129 -2.63 -3.42 -3.89
CA VAL A 129 -3.06 -2.20 -4.61
C VAL A 129 -2.98 -2.41 -6.10
N ASN A 130 -1.81 -2.80 -6.59
CA ASN A 130 -1.56 -2.94 -8.02
C ASN A 130 -2.42 -4.03 -8.66
N TYR A 131 -2.64 -5.16 -7.98
CA TYR A 131 -3.55 -6.19 -8.45
C TYR A 131 -4.98 -5.66 -8.64
N ARG A 132 -5.49 -4.87 -7.69
CA ARG A 132 -6.82 -4.28 -7.78
C ARG A 132 -6.94 -3.23 -8.86
N LEU A 133 -5.92 -2.40 -9.02
CA LEU A 133 -5.88 -1.41 -10.10
C LEU A 133 -5.79 -2.09 -11.46
N PHE A 134 -5.04 -3.19 -11.57
CA PHE A 134 -5.04 -4.00 -12.79
C PHE A 134 -6.43 -4.54 -13.11
N LEU A 135 -7.16 -5.06 -12.12
CA LEU A 135 -8.54 -5.54 -12.33
C LEU A 135 -9.52 -4.40 -12.67
N LEU A 136 -9.27 -3.20 -12.16
CA LEU A 136 -10.13 -2.03 -12.39
C LEU A 136 -9.91 -1.42 -13.77
N HIS A 137 -8.65 -1.29 -14.21
CA HIS A 137 -8.28 -0.56 -15.42
C HIS A 137 -7.89 -1.47 -16.60
N GLY A 138 -7.42 -2.70 -16.36
CA GLY A 138 -6.95 -3.61 -17.40
C GLY A 138 -5.60 -3.24 -18.03
N GLU A 139 -4.84 -2.29 -17.43
CA GLU A 139 -3.59 -1.80 -17.99
C GLU A 139 -2.38 -2.53 -17.40
N SER A 140 -1.44 -2.95 -18.27
CA SER A 140 -0.25 -3.73 -17.88
C SER A 140 0.66 -3.00 -16.89
N LYS A 141 0.70 -1.67 -16.90
CA LYS A 141 1.54 -0.86 -15.99
C LYS A 141 1.36 -1.23 -14.51
N TYR A 142 0.14 -1.58 -14.10
CA TYR A 142 -0.14 -2.01 -12.74
C TYR A 142 0.42 -3.40 -12.46
N TYR A 143 0.32 -4.28 -13.44
CA TYR A 143 0.89 -5.63 -13.33
C TYR A 143 2.42 -5.59 -13.31
N ASP A 144 3.05 -4.73 -14.11
CA ASP A 144 4.51 -4.54 -14.12
C ASP A 144 5.04 -4.10 -12.74
N VAL A 145 4.32 -3.17 -12.09
CA VAL A 145 4.67 -2.74 -10.71
C VAL A 145 4.44 -3.87 -9.71
N LEU A 146 3.34 -4.61 -9.84
CA LEU A 146 3.05 -5.77 -9.01
C LEU A 146 4.16 -6.82 -9.11
N GLU A 147 4.52 -7.21 -10.33
CA GLU A 147 5.53 -8.23 -10.60
C GLU A 147 6.89 -7.82 -10.03
N ARG A 148 7.33 -6.58 -10.29
CA ARG A 148 8.57 -6.05 -9.72
C ARG A 148 8.56 -6.08 -8.20
N THR A 149 7.48 -5.64 -7.58
CA THR A 149 7.32 -5.64 -6.12
C THR A 149 7.36 -7.06 -5.57
N LEU A 150 6.63 -7.98 -6.19
CA LEU A 150 6.54 -9.37 -5.76
C LEU A 150 7.91 -10.05 -5.76
N TYR A 151 8.62 -9.98 -6.87
CA TYR A 151 9.90 -10.70 -7.03
C TYR A 151 11.09 -10.01 -6.36
N ASN A 152 11.13 -8.69 -6.31
CA ASN A 152 12.31 -7.97 -5.83
C ASN A 152 12.11 -7.26 -4.50
N GLY A 153 10.89 -6.83 -4.18
CA GLY A 153 10.58 -6.12 -2.93
C GLY A 153 10.00 -7.00 -1.83
N LEU A 154 9.48 -8.18 -2.18
CA LEU A 154 8.79 -9.05 -1.23
C LEU A 154 9.50 -10.39 -1.07
N ILE A 155 9.44 -11.29 -2.07
CA ILE A 155 9.95 -12.66 -1.91
C ILE A 155 11.46 -12.73 -1.87
N SER A 156 12.18 -11.74 -2.36
CA SER A 156 13.64 -11.65 -2.23
C SER A 156 14.12 -11.61 -0.77
N GLY A 157 13.29 -11.13 0.14
CA GLY A 157 13.57 -11.13 1.57
C GLY A 157 13.41 -12.48 2.27
N VAL A 158 12.67 -13.41 1.63
CA VAL A 158 12.40 -14.75 2.20
C VAL A 158 13.63 -15.64 2.06
N SER A 159 13.95 -16.41 3.11
CA SER A 159 15.05 -17.38 3.07
C SER A 159 14.71 -18.53 2.12
N LEU A 160 15.76 -19.17 1.57
CA LEU A 160 15.60 -20.26 0.60
C LEU A 160 14.87 -21.47 1.16
N ASP A 161 14.97 -21.71 2.47
CA ASP A 161 14.22 -22.75 3.18
C ASP A 161 12.78 -22.34 3.54
N GLY A 162 12.40 -21.08 3.25
CA GLY A 162 11.10 -20.55 3.58
C GLY A 162 10.87 -20.25 5.07
N GLY A 163 11.87 -20.48 5.93
CA GLY A 163 11.73 -20.39 7.38
C GLY A 163 11.85 -18.98 7.96
N GLY A 164 12.31 -18.01 7.18
CA GLY A 164 12.53 -16.65 7.67
C GLY A 164 12.41 -15.57 6.60
N PHE A 165 12.35 -14.32 7.03
CA PHE A 165 12.24 -13.16 6.15
C PHE A 165 12.92 -11.93 6.74
N PHE A 166 13.30 -10.98 5.90
CA PHE A 166 13.71 -9.66 6.33
C PHE A 166 12.47 -8.80 6.56
N TYR A 167 12.35 -8.17 7.72
CA TYR A 167 11.28 -7.21 7.99
C TYR A 167 11.52 -5.90 7.24
N PRO A 168 12.66 -5.17 7.47
CA PRO A 168 13.10 -4.08 6.60
C PRO A 168 13.93 -4.63 5.44
N ASN A 169 13.81 -4.01 4.27
CA ASN A 169 14.53 -4.41 3.05
C ASN A 169 15.27 -3.20 2.44
N PRO A 170 16.31 -2.65 3.09
CA PRO A 170 17.10 -1.58 2.52
C PRO A 170 17.85 -2.05 1.26
N LEU A 171 18.24 -1.09 0.39
CA LEU A 171 18.97 -1.40 -0.83
C LEU A 171 20.47 -1.57 -0.57
N GLU A 172 20.93 -1.11 0.58
CA GLU A 172 22.33 -1.17 1.01
C GLU A 172 22.39 -1.66 2.45
N SER A 173 23.34 -2.54 2.76
CA SER A 173 23.49 -3.13 4.09
C SER A 173 24.94 -3.37 4.45
N MET A 174 25.29 -3.14 5.72
CA MET A 174 26.56 -3.52 6.33
C MET A 174 26.45 -4.85 7.12
N GLY A 175 25.43 -5.64 6.87
CA GLY A 175 25.17 -6.90 7.57
C GLY A 175 24.39 -6.74 8.89
N GLN A 176 23.83 -5.57 9.16
CA GLN A 176 23.11 -5.27 10.39
C GLN A 176 21.71 -5.90 10.46
N HIS A 177 21.14 -6.28 9.33
CA HIS A 177 19.81 -6.87 9.29
C HIS A 177 19.90 -8.39 9.32
N GLN A 178 19.05 -9.01 10.15
CA GLN A 178 18.90 -10.46 10.26
C GLN A 178 17.50 -10.87 9.81
N ARG A 179 17.38 -12.04 9.18
CA ARG A 179 16.08 -12.64 8.94
C ARG A 179 15.47 -13.07 10.26
N GLN A 180 14.20 -12.77 10.41
CA GLN A 180 13.40 -13.23 11.55
C GLN A 180 12.52 -14.41 11.12
N PRO A 181 12.17 -15.33 12.04
CA PRO A 181 11.27 -16.43 11.73
C PRO A 181 9.85 -15.92 11.50
N TRP A 182 9.07 -16.66 10.71
CA TRP A 182 7.64 -16.36 10.49
C TRP A 182 6.81 -16.49 11.77
N PHE A 183 7.26 -17.36 12.65
CA PHE A 183 6.60 -17.63 13.94
C PHE A 183 7.66 -17.46 15.04
N GLY A 184 7.46 -16.47 15.88
CA GLY A 184 8.26 -16.22 17.08
C GLY A 184 7.46 -16.52 18.32
#